data_599ad06c660076f821246383eea81e65
#
_entry.id   599ad06c660076f821246383eea81e65
#
_cell.length_a   1.000
_cell.length_b   1.000
_cell.length_c   1.000
_cell.angle_alpha   90.00
_cell.angle_beta   90.00
_cell.angle_gamma   90.00
#
_symmetry.space_group_name_H-M   'P 1'
#
loop_
_entity.id
_entity.type
_entity.pdbx_description
1 polymer ?
#
loop_
_entity_poly.entity_id
_entity_poly.type
_entity_poly.pdbx_seq_one_letter_code
_entity_poly.pdbx_strand_id
1 'polypeptide(L)'
;MAETAKWYVLHTYSGYENTVKATIEKTVESRGLHDQSLAMSIPLETVTEITESGVSKTYDRKVFPGYVLIKMVYSDDTWHVVKNIRGVTSFVGTSSNDPIPLSEVEVYAMGVEKKEIIVNYAVGDIVRILDGPLSGFTGTVDNIEIEKNAVSVIVSMFGRETPVEFELDQVEVISQ
;
A
#
# COMPACT_ATOMS: atom_id res chain seq x y z
N MET A 1 -13.36 15.52 -18.26
CA MET A 1 -12.74 15.24 -16.96
C MET A 1 -11.54 14.31 -17.19
N ALA A 2 -10.41 14.62 -16.59
CA ALA A 2 -9.29 13.68 -16.63
C ALA A 2 -9.69 12.42 -15.84
N GLU A 3 -9.65 11.28 -16.48
CA GLU A 3 -9.86 10.02 -15.79
C GLU A 3 -8.72 9.77 -14.80
N THR A 4 -9.08 9.41 -13.59
CA THR A 4 -8.11 9.13 -12.54
C THR A 4 -7.54 7.72 -12.73
N ALA A 5 -6.21 7.59 -12.65
CA ALA A 5 -5.57 6.28 -12.67
C ALA A 5 -5.98 5.46 -11.45
N LYS A 6 -6.31 4.20 -11.69
CA LYS A 6 -6.72 3.24 -10.65
C LYS A 6 -5.88 1.99 -10.74
N TRP A 7 -5.83 1.23 -9.66
CA TRP A 7 -5.16 -0.05 -9.62
C TRP A 7 -6.08 -1.17 -10.13
N TYR A 8 -5.54 -1.98 -11.04
CA TYR A 8 -6.19 -3.16 -11.59
C TYR A 8 -5.32 -4.39 -11.35
N VAL A 9 -5.94 -5.54 -11.33
CA VAL A 9 -5.24 -6.82 -11.17
C VAL A 9 -5.18 -7.53 -12.52
N LEU A 10 -3.98 -7.92 -12.91
CA LEU A 10 -3.73 -8.75 -14.08
C LEU A 10 -3.48 -10.19 -13.65
N HIS A 11 -4.14 -11.13 -14.28
CA HIS A 11 -3.81 -12.53 -14.17
C HIS A 11 -2.77 -12.90 -15.24
N THR A 12 -1.67 -13.52 -14.80
CA THR A 12 -0.56 -13.95 -15.65
C THR A 12 -0.30 -15.44 -15.47
N TYR A 13 0.46 -16.02 -16.37
CA TYR A 13 1.00 -17.35 -16.10
C TYR A 13 2.00 -17.29 -14.94
N SER A 14 1.98 -18.32 -14.12
CA SER A 14 2.90 -18.43 -12.98
C SER A 14 4.36 -18.39 -13.46
N GLY A 15 5.17 -17.56 -12.82
CA GLY A 15 6.56 -17.33 -13.21
C GLY A 15 6.78 -16.24 -14.27
N TYR A 16 5.72 -15.73 -14.88
CA TYR A 16 5.79 -14.66 -15.89
C TYR A 16 5.62 -13.24 -15.33
N GLU A 17 5.37 -13.07 -14.03
CA GLU A 17 5.04 -11.78 -13.42
C GLU A 17 6.10 -10.71 -13.70
N ASN A 18 7.38 -11.03 -13.47
CA ASN A 18 8.48 -10.10 -13.74
C ASN A 18 8.67 -9.80 -15.22
N THR A 19 8.50 -10.81 -16.08
CA THR A 19 8.57 -10.68 -17.53
C THR A 19 7.45 -9.78 -18.05
N VAL A 20 6.23 -9.96 -17.57
CA VAL A 20 5.07 -9.14 -17.91
C VAL A 20 5.31 -7.69 -17.47
N LYS A 21 5.75 -7.48 -16.25
CA LYS A 21 6.07 -6.14 -15.74
C LYS A 21 7.09 -5.43 -16.63
N ALA A 22 8.22 -6.06 -16.93
CA ALA A 22 9.27 -5.49 -17.76
C ALA A 22 8.78 -5.20 -19.18
N THR A 23 7.98 -6.10 -19.77
CA THR A 23 7.44 -5.93 -21.13
C THR A 23 6.45 -4.78 -21.20
N ILE A 24 5.58 -4.63 -20.19
CA ILE A 24 4.62 -3.51 -20.15
C ILE A 24 5.37 -2.19 -19.99
N GLU A 25 6.36 -2.11 -19.12
CA GLU A 25 7.18 -0.91 -18.94
C GLU A 25 7.84 -0.47 -20.25
N LYS A 26 8.44 -1.41 -21.00
CA LYS A 26 9.03 -1.13 -22.31
C LYS A 26 7.98 -0.69 -23.35
N THR A 27 6.80 -1.30 -23.33
CA THR A 27 5.73 -0.97 -24.27
C THR A 27 5.16 0.42 -23.98
N VAL A 28 5.00 0.77 -22.72
CA VAL A 28 4.58 2.11 -22.29
C VAL A 28 5.59 3.16 -22.74
N GLU A 29 6.88 2.90 -22.56
CA GLU A 29 7.95 3.78 -23.01
C GLU A 29 7.96 3.95 -24.54
N SER A 30 7.89 2.85 -25.28
CA SER A 30 7.96 2.87 -26.74
C SER A 30 6.73 3.51 -27.41
N ARG A 31 5.58 3.45 -26.77
CA ARG A 31 4.32 4.02 -27.29
C ARG A 31 3.97 5.39 -26.70
N GLY A 32 4.79 5.91 -25.79
CA GLY A 32 4.54 7.20 -25.15
C GLY A 32 3.30 7.24 -24.26
N LEU A 33 2.96 6.12 -23.61
CA LEU A 33 1.78 5.97 -22.77
C LEU A 33 2.05 6.28 -21.27
N HIS A 34 3.10 7.04 -20.99
CA HIS A 34 3.49 7.38 -19.61
C HIS A 34 2.37 8.06 -18.81
N ASP A 35 1.55 8.85 -19.50
CA ASP A 35 0.42 9.55 -18.86
C ASP A 35 -0.73 8.61 -18.48
N GLN A 36 -0.78 7.42 -19.07
CA GLN A 36 -1.87 6.45 -18.90
C GLN A 36 -1.48 5.24 -18.06
N SER A 37 -0.21 4.86 -18.04
CA SER A 37 0.30 3.78 -17.21
C SER A 37 1.37 4.32 -16.26
N LEU A 38 1.05 4.39 -14.98
CA LEU A 38 1.84 5.11 -14.00
C LEU A 38 2.75 4.21 -13.16
N ALA A 39 2.32 3.00 -12.85
CA ALA A 39 3.07 2.11 -11.97
C ALA A 39 2.65 0.66 -12.13
N MET A 40 3.54 -0.24 -11.72
CA MET A 40 3.26 -1.67 -11.61
C MET A 40 3.83 -2.20 -10.31
N SER A 41 3.16 -3.16 -9.71
CA SER A 41 3.61 -3.80 -8.48
C SER A 41 3.35 -5.30 -8.51
N ILE A 42 4.33 -6.05 -8.02
CA ILE A 42 4.18 -7.46 -7.70
C ILE A 42 4.28 -7.55 -6.17
N PRO A 43 3.16 -7.77 -5.46
CA PRO A 43 3.19 -7.80 -4.00
C PRO A 43 4.09 -8.92 -3.49
N LEU A 44 5.05 -8.55 -2.65
CA LEU A 44 6.01 -9.45 -2.02
C LEU A 44 5.87 -9.37 -0.50
N GLU A 45 6.06 -10.50 0.16
CA GLU A 45 6.24 -10.54 1.60
C GLU A 45 7.61 -11.10 1.94
N THR A 46 8.25 -10.54 2.93
CA THR A 46 9.53 -11.05 3.44
C THR A 46 9.26 -12.15 4.44
N VAL A 47 9.75 -13.36 4.13
CA VAL A 47 9.60 -14.55 4.99
C VAL A 47 10.93 -14.90 5.57
N THR A 48 10.98 -15.10 6.89
CA THR A 48 12.15 -15.59 7.60
C THR A 48 11.91 -17.03 8.04
N GLU A 49 12.71 -17.95 7.54
CA GLU A 49 12.70 -19.35 7.94
C GLU A 49 13.95 -19.69 8.74
N ILE A 50 13.78 -20.47 9.80
CA ILE A 50 14.89 -21.04 10.55
C ILE A 50 15.10 -22.46 10.04
N THR A 51 16.28 -22.70 9.45
CA THR A 51 16.66 -24.04 8.98
C THR A 51 16.93 -24.99 10.16
N GLU A 52 16.92 -26.29 9.91
CA GLU A 52 17.23 -27.30 10.93
C GLU A 52 18.62 -27.11 11.56
N SER A 53 19.52 -26.44 10.86
CA SER A 53 20.86 -26.08 11.35
C SER A 53 20.88 -24.80 12.19
N GLY A 54 19.74 -24.17 12.45
CA GLY A 54 19.61 -22.94 13.24
C GLY A 54 19.99 -21.65 12.51
N VAL A 55 20.21 -21.72 11.20
CA VAL A 55 20.50 -20.54 10.38
C VAL A 55 19.20 -19.90 9.91
N SER A 56 19.02 -18.60 10.17
CA SER A 56 17.87 -17.87 9.63
C SER A 56 18.13 -17.51 8.17
N LYS A 57 17.17 -17.86 7.32
CA LYS A 57 17.10 -17.47 5.92
C LYS A 57 15.96 -16.49 5.71
N THR A 58 16.27 -15.33 5.14
CA THR A 58 15.25 -14.33 4.79
C THR A 58 15.15 -14.26 3.26
N TYR A 59 13.95 -14.41 2.73
CA TYR A 59 13.69 -14.31 1.30
C TYR A 59 12.33 -13.65 1.04
N ASP A 60 12.19 -13.07 -0.14
CA ASP A 60 10.93 -12.48 -0.58
C ASP A 60 10.08 -13.51 -1.31
N ARG A 61 8.84 -13.63 -0.88
CA ARG A 61 7.84 -14.51 -1.48
C ARG A 61 6.73 -13.69 -2.11
N LYS A 62 6.27 -14.09 -3.30
CA LYS A 62 5.11 -13.47 -3.93
C LYS A 62 3.85 -13.80 -3.12
N VAL A 63 3.13 -12.76 -2.71
CA VAL A 63 1.87 -12.90 -1.95
C VAL A 63 0.79 -13.52 -2.82
N PHE A 64 0.74 -13.10 -4.10
CA PHE A 64 -0.22 -13.59 -5.08
C PHE A 64 0.50 -14.07 -6.34
N PRO A 65 1.02 -15.32 -6.38
CA PRO A 65 1.64 -15.85 -7.58
C PRO A 65 0.66 -15.88 -8.77
N GLY A 66 1.11 -15.44 -9.93
CA GLY A 66 0.28 -15.35 -11.13
C GLY A 66 -0.55 -14.06 -11.23
N TYR A 67 -0.31 -13.08 -10.36
CA TYR A 67 -0.99 -11.79 -10.38
C TYR A 67 0.00 -10.63 -10.39
N VAL A 68 -0.33 -9.60 -11.16
CA VAL A 68 0.43 -8.35 -11.24
C VAL A 68 -0.55 -7.20 -11.07
N LEU A 69 -0.20 -6.23 -10.24
CA LEU A 69 -0.98 -5.01 -10.05
C LEU A 69 -0.48 -3.92 -10.99
N ILE A 70 -1.38 -3.27 -11.69
CA ILE A 70 -1.08 -2.15 -12.58
C ILE A 70 -1.93 -0.94 -12.25
N LYS A 71 -1.28 0.21 -12.08
CA LYS A 71 -1.94 1.51 -11.96
C LYS A 71 -1.99 2.18 -13.31
N MET A 72 -3.18 2.36 -13.85
CA MET A 72 -3.37 2.96 -15.16
C MET A 72 -4.69 3.71 -15.25
N VAL A 73 -4.77 4.61 -16.23
CA VAL A 73 -6.03 5.16 -16.72
C VAL A 73 -6.63 4.14 -17.68
N TYR A 74 -7.79 3.60 -17.34
CA TYR A 74 -8.47 2.63 -18.19
C TYR A 74 -9.00 3.30 -19.48
N SER A 75 -8.56 2.78 -20.61
CA SER A 75 -9.06 3.15 -21.93
C SER A 75 -8.97 1.95 -22.84
N ASP A 76 -9.63 2.00 -23.99
CA ASP A 76 -9.54 0.93 -24.98
C ASP A 76 -8.08 0.71 -25.41
N ASP A 77 -7.31 1.77 -25.56
CA ASP A 77 -5.89 1.70 -25.93
C ASP A 77 -5.04 1.01 -24.86
N THR A 78 -5.17 1.41 -23.60
CA THR A 78 -4.42 0.78 -22.49
C THR A 78 -4.84 -0.68 -22.29
N TRP A 79 -6.12 -0.97 -22.40
CA TRP A 79 -6.66 -2.32 -22.29
C TRP A 79 -6.09 -3.24 -23.37
N HIS A 80 -6.10 -2.81 -24.65
CA HIS A 80 -5.53 -3.58 -25.76
C HIS A 80 -4.02 -3.81 -25.62
N VAL A 81 -3.28 -2.77 -25.21
CA VAL A 81 -1.84 -2.87 -25.00
C VAL A 81 -1.51 -3.90 -23.93
N VAL A 82 -2.17 -3.82 -22.77
CA VAL A 82 -1.90 -4.70 -21.64
C VAL A 82 -2.37 -6.13 -21.91
N LYS A 83 -3.54 -6.31 -22.50
CA LYS A 83 -4.08 -7.63 -22.80
C LYS A 83 -3.25 -8.42 -23.83
N ASN A 84 -2.59 -7.72 -24.76
CA ASN A 84 -1.78 -8.34 -25.80
C ASN A 84 -0.33 -8.64 -25.35
N ILE A 85 0.02 -8.32 -24.12
CA ILE A 85 1.35 -8.67 -23.57
C ILE A 85 1.45 -10.17 -23.37
N ARG A 86 2.56 -10.74 -23.83
CA ARG A 86 2.83 -12.16 -23.66
C ARG A 86 2.98 -12.52 -22.17
N GLY A 87 2.20 -13.49 -21.73
CA GLY A 87 2.16 -13.92 -20.34
C GLY A 87 0.93 -13.41 -19.57
N VAL A 88 0.23 -12.38 -20.08
CA VAL A 88 -1.04 -11.91 -19.54
C VAL A 88 -2.18 -12.78 -20.07
N THR A 89 -2.98 -13.33 -19.15
CA THR A 89 -4.16 -14.11 -19.51
C THR A 89 -5.41 -13.24 -19.58
N SER A 90 -5.63 -12.42 -18.55
CA SER A 90 -6.81 -11.54 -18.48
C SER A 90 -6.66 -10.51 -17.36
N PHE A 91 -7.52 -9.50 -17.37
CA PHE A 91 -7.79 -8.71 -16.18
C PHE A 91 -8.68 -9.48 -15.22
N VAL A 92 -8.50 -9.26 -13.93
CA VAL A 92 -9.41 -9.77 -12.90
C VAL A 92 -10.62 -8.84 -12.81
N GLY A 93 -11.81 -9.39 -12.95
CA GLY A 93 -13.07 -8.64 -12.91
C GLY A 93 -14.26 -9.51 -13.31
N THR A 94 -15.44 -8.91 -13.33
CA THR A 94 -16.70 -9.61 -13.67
C THR A 94 -16.80 -10.03 -15.13
N SER A 95 -16.08 -9.35 -16.02
CA SER A 95 -15.98 -9.74 -17.43
C SER A 95 -14.59 -9.38 -17.97
N SER A 96 -14.16 -10.07 -19.00
CA SER A 96 -12.87 -9.82 -19.64
C SER A 96 -12.74 -8.42 -20.28
N ASN A 97 -13.85 -7.76 -20.51
CA ASN A 97 -13.90 -6.45 -21.17
C ASN A 97 -14.17 -5.29 -20.21
N ASP A 98 -14.42 -5.58 -18.94
CA ASP A 98 -14.77 -4.57 -17.93
C ASP A 98 -14.08 -4.91 -16.61
N PRO A 99 -12.79 -4.60 -16.50
CA PRO A 99 -12.04 -4.89 -15.28
C PRO A 99 -12.51 -4.02 -14.12
N ILE A 100 -12.59 -4.63 -12.95
CA ILE A 100 -12.95 -3.93 -11.71
C ILE A 100 -11.68 -3.38 -11.09
N PRO A 101 -11.58 -2.06 -10.86
CA PRO A 101 -10.45 -1.49 -10.14
C PRO A 101 -10.49 -1.89 -8.65
N LEU A 102 -9.31 -1.99 -8.04
CA LEU A 102 -9.18 -2.18 -6.61
C LEU A 102 -9.70 -0.95 -5.87
N SER A 103 -10.37 -1.19 -4.75
CA SER A 103 -10.74 -0.12 -3.82
C SER A 103 -9.50 0.41 -3.09
N GLU A 104 -9.59 1.62 -2.56
CA GLU A 104 -8.50 2.20 -1.76
C GLU A 104 -8.11 1.31 -0.58
N VAL A 105 -9.08 0.70 0.08
CA VAL A 105 -8.86 -0.22 1.20
C VAL A 105 -8.03 -1.43 0.77
N GLU A 106 -8.35 -2.03 -0.38
CA GLU A 106 -7.59 -3.17 -0.92
C GLU A 106 -6.18 -2.76 -1.33
N VAL A 107 -6.01 -1.59 -1.94
CA VAL A 107 -4.70 -1.06 -2.33
C VAL A 107 -3.79 -0.89 -1.11
N TYR A 108 -4.30 -0.29 -0.05
CA TYR A 108 -3.52 -0.12 1.19
C TYR A 108 -3.27 -1.44 1.91
N ALA A 109 -4.24 -2.34 1.94
CA ALA A 109 -4.09 -3.66 2.54
C ALA A 109 -3.03 -4.52 1.83
N MET A 110 -2.86 -4.34 0.53
CA MET A 110 -1.82 -5.02 -0.25
C MET A 110 -0.43 -4.35 -0.12
N GLY A 111 -0.33 -3.20 0.54
CA GLY A 111 0.93 -2.47 0.69
C GLY A 111 1.47 -1.87 -0.60
N VAL A 112 0.65 -1.74 -1.63
CA VAL A 112 1.03 -1.19 -2.94
C VAL A 112 1.22 0.32 -2.88
N GLU A 113 0.34 0.99 -2.17
CA GLU A 113 0.45 2.40 -1.82
C GLU A 113 0.42 2.55 -0.30
N LYS A 114 1.20 3.49 0.19
CA LYS A 114 1.11 3.90 1.58
C LYS A 114 0.09 5.02 1.69
N LYS A 115 -0.78 4.91 2.69
CA LYS A 115 -1.66 6.02 3.02
C LYS A 115 -0.80 7.22 3.42
N GLU A 116 -0.97 8.34 2.74
CA GLU A 116 -0.37 9.59 3.22
C GLU A 116 -1.07 9.99 4.52
N ILE A 117 -0.38 9.79 5.61
CA ILE A 117 -0.88 10.22 6.91
C ILE A 117 -0.48 11.67 7.08
N ILE A 118 -1.47 12.56 6.96
CA ILE A 118 -1.26 13.97 7.25
C ILE A 118 -1.29 14.13 8.77
N VAL A 119 -0.14 14.37 9.34
CA VAL A 119 0.00 14.64 10.78
C VAL A 119 -0.27 16.12 11.02
N ASN A 120 -1.37 16.43 11.71
CA ASN A 120 -1.79 17.80 12.02
C ASN A 120 -1.30 18.28 13.39
N TYR A 121 -0.44 17.52 14.04
CA TYR A 121 0.11 17.80 15.36
C TYR A 121 1.63 17.72 15.34
N ALA A 122 2.25 18.37 16.31
CA ALA A 122 3.69 18.37 16.53
C ALA A 122 4.05 17.91 17.95
N VAL A 123 5.33 17.62 18.16
CA VAL A 123 5.84 17.34 19.52
C VAL A 123 5.52 18.49 20.45
N GLY A 124 4.92 18.20 21.59
CA GLY A 124 4.45 19.16 22.58
C GLY A 124 2.96 19.54 22.48
N ASP A 125 2.28 19.15 21.42
CA ASP A 125 0.84 19.39 21.26
C ASP A 125 0.02 18.44 22.14
N ILE A 126 -1.16 18.89 22.54
CA ILE A 126 -2.11 18.08 23.28
C ILE A 126 -3.02 17.36 22.29
N VAL A 127 -3.07 16.05 22.38
CA VAL A 127 -3.87 15.19 21.54
C VAL A 127 -4.86 14.36 22.34
N ARG A 128 -5.95 13.98 21.71
CA ARG A 128 -6.93 13.04 22.25
C ARG A 128 -6.79 11.70 21.54
N ILE A 129 -6.85 10.63 22.29
CA ILE A 129 -6.81 9.27 21.76
C ILE A 129 -8.20 8.89 21.23
N LEU A 130 -8.27 8.48 19.98
CA LEU A 130 -9.53 8.18 19.27
C LEU A 130 -9.94 6.72 19.39
N ASP A 131 -8.98 5.82 19.49
CA ASP A 131 -9.23 4.38 19.43
C ASP A 131 -8.40 3.61 20.48
N GLY A 132 -8.85 2.40 20.78
CA GLY A 132 -8.20 1.50 21.72
C GLY A 132 -8.67 1.64 23.16
N PRO A 133 -7.97 0.97 24.10
CA PRO A 133 -8.33 0.97 25.52
C PRO A 133 -8.29 2.35 26.19
N LEU A 134 -7.51 3.27 25.61
CA LEU A 134 -7.32 4.63 26.13
C LEU A 134 -8.16 5.67 25.37
N SER A 135 -9.10 5.26 24.55
CA SER A 135 -9.98 6.16 23.81
C SER A 135 -10.67 7.17 24.73
N GLY A 136 -10.60 8.44 24.36
CA GLY A 136 -11.11 9.56 25.14
C GLY A 136 -10.13 10.18 26.12
N PHE A 137 -9.00 9.55 26.38
CA PHE A 137 -7.92 10.15 27.17
C PHE A 137 -7.17 11.19 26.33
N THR A 138 -6.56 12.14 27.03
CA THR A 138 -5.70 13.15 26.44
C THR A 138 -4.25 12.96 26.90
N GLY A 139 -3.33 13.37 26.05
CA GLY A 139 -1.91 13.30 26.36
C GLY A 139 -1.12 14.33 25.56
N THR A 140 0.16 14.44 25.85
CA THR A 140 1.09 15.32 25.15
C THR A 140 1.97 14.51 24.23
N VAL A 141 2.13 14.95 22.99
CA VAL A 141 3.01 14.29 22.01
C VAL A 141 4.47 14.44 22.42
N ASP A 142 5.14 13.31 22.62
CA ASP A 142 6.55 13.24 22.99
C ASP A 142 7.46 13.04 21.77
N ASN A 143 7.08 12.14 20.87
CA ASN A 143 7.84 11.84 19.67
C ASN A 143 6.92 11.41 18.52
N ILE A 144 7.33 11.68 17.29
CA ILE A 144 6.59 11.30 16.06
C ILE A 144 7.55 10.57 15.12
N GLU A 145 7.23 9.33 14.78
CA GLU A 145 7.99 8.51 13.83
C GLU A 145 7.12 8.18 12.62
N ILE A 146 7.06 9.09 11.66
CA ILE A 146 6.20 8.97 10.47
C ILE A 146 6.53 7.71 9.65
N GLU A 147 7.81 7.37 9.54
CA GLU A 147 8.26 6.19 8.79
C GLU A 147 7.75 4.87 9.38
N LYS A 148 7.54 4.84 10.69
CA LYS A 148 7.03 3.67 11.41
C LYS A 148 5.53 3.71 11.65
N ASN A 149 4.84 4.78 11.20
CA ASN A 149 3.43 5.02 11.50
C ASN A 149 3.15 5.03 13.02
N ALA A 150 4.06 5.62 13.79
CA ALA A 150 4.00 5.62 15.25
C ALA A 150 4.12 7.01 15.84
N VAL A 151 3.40 7.25 16.91
CA VAL A 151 3.50 8.46 17.74
C VAL A 151 3.55 8.05 19.21
N SER A 152 4.52 8.60 19.93
CA SER A 152 4.62 8.44 21.39
C SER A 152 3.90 9.59 22.07
N VAL A 153 2.93 9.27 22.91
CA VAL A 153 2.12 10.24 23.64
C VAL A 153 2.26 9.98 25.13
N ILE A 154 2.56 11.02 25.88
CA ILE A 154 2.60 10.94 27.35
C ILE A 154 1.19 11.13 27.88
N VAL A 155 0.61 10.05 28.39
CA VAL A 155 -0.74 10.03 28.94
C VAL A 155 -0.66 10.03 30.46
N SER A 156 -1.41 10.91 31.10
CA SER A 156 -1.52 10.94 32.56
C SER A 156 -2.60 9.96 33.02
N MET A 157 -2.18 8.89 33.63
CA MET A 157 -3.06 7.85 34.20
C MET A 157 -2.73 7.62 35.67
N PHE A 158 -3.78 7.58 36.50
CA PHE A 158 -3.63 7.29 37.94
C PHE A 158 -2.60 8.17 38.64
N GLY A 159 -2.47 9.44 38.21
CA GLY A 159 -1.50 10.39 38.77
C GLY A 159 -0.05 10.15 38.34
N ARG A 160 0.16 9.33 37.33
CA ARG A 160 1.47 9.06 36.71
C ARG A 160 1.46 9.36 35.22
N GLU A 161 2.53 9.94 34.74
CA GLU A 161 2.77 10.15 33.32
C GLU A 161 3.42 8.90 32.71
N THR A 162 2.78 8.32 31.72
CA THR A 162 3.25 7.10 31.04
C THR A 162 3.32 7.35 29.54
N PRO A 163 4.48 7.14 28.90
CA PRO A 163 4.56 7.18 27.45
C PRO A 163 3.89 5.93 26.86
N VAL A 164 2.98 6.15 25.91
CA VAL A 164 2.28 5.09 25.19
C VAL A 164 2.42 5.36 23.69
N GLU A 165 2.69 4.32 22.94
CA GLU A 165 2.81 4.39 21.49
C GLU A 165 1.46 4.10 20.83
N PHE A 166 1.09 4.95 19.88
CA PHE A 166 -0.11 4.85 19.07
C PHE A 166 0.22 4.93 17.58
N GLU A 167 -0.69 4.53 16.75
CA GLU A 167 -0.61 4.84 15.32
C GLU A 167 -0.95 6.31 15.07
N LEU A 168 -0.38 6.89 14.01
CA LEU A 168 -0.51 8.33 13.73
C LEU A 168 -1.96 8.80 13.55
N ASP A 169 -2.86 7.92 13.10
CA ASP A 169 -4.28 8.21 12.90
C ASP A 169 -5.16 7.91 14.13
N GLN A 170 -4.58 7.35 15.19
CA GLN A 170 -5.30 7.04 16.42
C GLN A 170 -5.38 8.22 17.40
N VAL A 171 -4.74 9.32 17.09
CA VAL A 171 -4.73 10.52 17.92
C VAL A 171 -5.13 11.76 17.11
N GLU A 172 -5.80 12.70 17.76
CA GLU A 172 -6.28 13.94 17.17
C GLU A 172 -5.86 15.13 18.03
N VAL A 173 -5.35 16.19 17.39
CA VAL A 173 -5.03 17.43 18.10
C VAL A 173 -6.31 18.12 18.60
N ILE A 174 -6.34 18.48 19.86
CA ILE A 174 -7.50 19.13 20.48
C ILE A 174 -7.26 20.58 20.92
N SER A 175 -6.01 21.01 20.97
CA SER A 175 -5.65 22.37 21.32
C SER A 175 -4.32 22.77 20.71
N GLN A 176 -4.29 23.99 20.25
CA GLN A 176 -3.06 24.72 19.94
C GLN A 176 -2.67 25.56 21.14
#